data_583b96866d59f732a69a0207af9501d0
#
_entry.id   583b96866d59f732a69a0207af9501d0
#
_cell.length_a   1.000
_cell.length_b   1.000
_cell.length_c   1.000
_cell.angle_alpha   90.00
_cell.angle_beta   90.00
_cell.angle_gamma   90.00
#
_symmetry.space_group_name_H-M   'P 1'
#
loop_
_entity.id
_entity.type
_entity.pdbx_description
1 polymer ?
#
loop_
_entity_poly.entity_id
_entity_poly.type
_entity_poly.pdbx_seq_one_letter_code
_entity_poly.pdbx_strand_id
1 'polypeptide(L)'
;MKIEKIYEDNDIIVVYKPAGIATQTARLTEPDMETMVRNEVKKPVFLIHRLDQPVEGVLLFAKSKEAAAGLEKQLQNGQIEKYYLAVVNGDLEEPVLRLDNYIKKTKENKSVICEKSDKDAKKASLIVKKLADQTNAENKKTLVGIHLLTGRHHQIRVQMSGIGHSLVGDKKYGTIKDNEGALKLCNYCLIFKHPTNNKTITVKYWPEFAKEYINEAPVLDF
;
A
#
# COMPACT_ATOMS: atom_id res chain seq x y z
N MET A 1 -4.87 5.35 21.37
CA MET A 1 -3.75 4.59 20.77
C MET A 1 -2.64 5.57 20.45
N LYS A 2 -1.38 5.25 20.77
CA LYS A 2 -0.21 6.08 20.42
C LYS A 2 0.19 5.80 18.98
N ILE A 3 0.55 6.85 18.21
CA ILE A 3 1.08 6.66 16.86
C ILE A 3 2.53 6.17 16.93
N GLU A 4 2.91 5.29 16.01
CA GLU A 4 4.30 4.88 15.81
C GLU A 4 4.92 5.78 14.72
N LYS A 5 5.87 6.63 15.14
CA LYS A 5 6.61 7.53 14.23
C LYS A 5 7.82 6.80 13.67
N ILE A 6 7.95 6.76 12.35
CA ILE A 6 9.09 6.16 11.66
C ILE A 6 10.13 7.23 11.32
N TYR A 7 9.68 8.41 10.91
CA TYR A 7 10.52 9.56 10.60
C TYR A 7 9.77 10.86 10.90
N GLU A 8 10.44 11.87 11.40
CA GLU A 8 9.86 13.20 11.59
C GLU A 8 10.97 14.26 11.52
N ASP A 9 10.66 15.38 10.83
CA ASP A 9 11.44 16.63 10.86
C ASP A 9 10.48 17.84 10.88
N ASN A 10 10.96 19.02 10.46
CA ASN A 10 10.16 20.24 10.45
C ASN A 10 9.07 20.24 9.38
N ASP A 11 9.28 19.56 8.26
CA ASP A 11 8.45 19.63 7.06
C ASP A 11 7.53 18.42 6.87
N ILE A 12 7.95 17.25 7.35
CA ILE A 12 7.23 15.99 7.12
C ILE A 12 7.17 15.13 8.38
N ILE A 13 6.18 14.25 8.41
CA ILE A 13 6.09 13.15 9.37
C ILE A 13 5.67 11.87 8.63
N VAL A 14 6.37 10.79 8.90
CA VAL A 14 6.07 9.44 8.40
C VAL A 14 5.73 8.53 9.57
N VAL A 15 4.58 7.89 9.49
CA VAL A 15 4.07 7.03 10.57
C VAL A 15 3.73 5.64 10.06
N TYR A 16 3.72 4.68 10.94
CA TYR A 16 3.10 3.39 10.69
C TYR A 16 1.59 3.49 10.86
N LYS A 17 0.85 3.04 9.85
CA LYS A 17 -0.59 2.85 9.90
C LYS A 17 -0.89 1.36 10.15
N PRO A 18 -1.49 0.97 11.26
CA PRO A 18 -1.93 -0.40 11.47
C PRO A 18 -3.12 -0.77 10.58
N ALA A 19 -3.26 -2.06 10.31
CA ALA A 19 -4.46 -2.61 9.66
C ALA A 19 -5.72 -2.30 10.51
N GLY A 20 -6.85 -2.06 9.84
CA GLY A 20 -8.13 -1.80 10.49
C GLY A 20 -8.42 -0.32 10.79
N ILE A 21 -7.42 0.56 10.81
CA ILE A 21 -7.60 2.00 11.00
C ILE A 21 -7.68 2.70 9.63
N ALA A 22 -8.68 3.56 9.46
CA ALA A 22 -8.80 4.37 8.25
C ALA A 22 -7.66 5.40 8.15
N THR A 23 -7.23 5.72 6.94
CA THR A 23 -6.32 6.87 6.73
C THR A 23 -7.02 8.18 7.05
N GLN A 24 -8.25 8.33 6.55
CA GLN A 24 -9.22 9.41 6.81
C GLN A 24 -10.61 8.83 6.90
N THR A 25 -11.45 9.35 7.78
CA THR A 25 -12.86 8.98 7.87
C THR A 25 -13.76 10.22 7.93
N ALA A 26 -14.95 10.12 7.32
CA ALA A 26 -16.01 11.11 7.52
C ALA A 26 -16.84 10.83 8.78
N ARG A 27 -16.61 9.70 9.48
CA ARG A 27 -17.35 9.31 10.68
C ARG A 27 -16.68 9.87 11.91
N LEU A 28 -17.34 10.79 12.58
CA LEU A 28 -16.81 11.51 13.76
C LEU A 28 -16.42 10.60 14.93
N THR A 29 -17.02 9.41 15.02
CA THR A 29 -16.80 8.47 16.14
C THR A 29 -15.72 7.43 15.87
N GLU A 30 -15.20 7.35 14.65
CA GLU A 30 -14.15 6.39 14.29
C GLU A 30 -12.78 7.09 14.26
N PRO A 31 -11.76 6.55 14.93
CA PRO A 31 -10.41 7.10 14.84
C PRO A 31 -9.84 6.91 13.43
N ASP A 32 -9.13 7.91 12.95
CA ASP A 32 -8.36 7.83 11.72
C ASP A 32 -6.93 8.37 11.90
N MET A 33 -6.05 7.98 10.98
CA MET A 33 -4.63 8.32 11.07
C MET A 33 -4.39 9.83 10.97
N GLU A 34 -5.11 10.54 10.12
CA GLU A 34 -4.92 11.99 9.95
C GLU A 34 -5.24 12.75 11.24
N THR A 35 -6.37 12.43 11.87
CA THR A 35 -6.77 13.02 13.15
C THR A 35 -5.77 12.68 14.27
N MET A 36 -5.31 11.42 14.32
CA MET A 36 -4.33 11.00 15.31
C MET A 36 -2.98 11.72 15.13
N VAL A 37 -2.47 11.82 13.90
CA VAL A 37 -1.21 12.51 13.59
C VAL A 37 -1.33 14.01 13.88
N ARG A 38 -2.45 14.66 13.50
CA ARG A 38 -2.72 16.07 13.82
C ARG A 38 -2.71 16.35 15.33
N ASN A 39 -3.31 15.47 16.11
CA ASN A 39 -3.35 15.60 17.57
C ASN A 39 -1.96 15.40 18.20
N GLU A 40 -1.14 14.51 17.67
CA GLU A 40 0.23 14.28 18.11
C GLU A 40 1.15 15.46 17.79
N VAL A 41 1.09 15.96 16.55
CA VAL A 41 1.93 17.07 16.07
C VAL A 41 1.44 18.41 16.64
N LYS A 42 0.17 18.50 17.07
CA LYS A 42 -0.51 19.72 17.55
C LYS A 42 -0.49 20.87 16.53
N LYS A 43 -0.45 20.55 15.24
CA LYS A 43 -0.46 21.46 14.11
C LYS A 43 -1.24 20.82 12.95
N PRO A 44 -1.70 21.61 11.97
CA PRO A 44 -2.26 21.07 10.74
C PRO A 44 -1.26 20.12 10.06
N VAL A 45 -1.75 18.99 9.57
CA VAL A 45 -1.01 18.05 8.74
C VAL A 45 -1.76 17.83 7.44
N PHE A 46 -1.04 17.49 6.37
CA PHE A 46 -1.57 17.31 5.03
C PHE A 46 -1.21 15.90 4.56
N LEU A 47 -2.22 15.13 4.29
CA LEU A 47 -2.07 13.74 3.83
C LEU A 47 -1.59 13.71 2.38
N ILE A 48 -0.51 12.97 2.10
CA ILE A 48 0.08 12.90 0.75
C ILE A 48 -0.49 11.73 -0.05
N HIS A 49 -0.66 10.58 0.58
CA HIS A 49 -1.27 9.40 -0.06
C HIS A 49 -2.12 8.63 0.94
N ARG A 50 -2.92 7.69 0.45
CA ARG A 50 -3.81 6.90 1.30
C ARG A 50 -3.51 5.43 1.22
N LEU A 51 -3.75 4.75 2.32
CA LEU A 51 -3.85 3.30 2.40
C LEU A 51 -5.31 2.94 2.73
N ASP A 52 -5.80 1.86 2.13
CA ASP A 52 -7.13 1.33 2.46
C ASP A 52 -7.18 0.92 3.94
N GLN A 53 -8.36 0.94 4.54
CA GLN A 53 -8.53 0.64 5.97
C GLN A 53 -7.87 -0.70 6.41
N PRO A 54 -8.01 -1.82 5.67
CA PRO A 54 -7.39 -3.09 6.06
C PRO A 54 -5.88 -3.19 5.73
N VAL A 55 -5.32 -2.23 4.97
CA VAL A 55 -3.90 -2.21 4.58
C VAL A 55 -3.08 -1.54 5.67
N GLU A 56 -1.95 -2.14 6.03
CA GLU A 56 -0.98 -1.56 6.94
C GLU A 56 0.22 -0.92 6.22
N GLY A 57 1.07 -0.20 6.96
CA GLY A 57 2.36 0.25 6.48
C GLY A 57 2.63 1.74 6.57
N VAL A 58 3.60 2.19 5.80
CA VAL A 58 4.15 3.54 5.84
C VAL A 58 3.17 4.56 5.27
N LEU A 59 2.91 5.64 6.02
CA LEU A 59 2.00 6.72 5.65
C LEU A 59 2.69 8.08 5.83
N LEU A 60 2.72 8.88 4.78
CA LEU A 60 3.42 10.17 4.70
C LEU A 60 2.45 11.35 4.84
N PHE A 61 2.78 12.29 5.71
CA PHE A 61 2.13 13.58 5.86
C PHE A 61 3.13 14.72 5.72
N ALA A 62 2.69 15.84 5.17
CA ALA A 62 3.40 17.11 5.26
C ALA A 62 2.92 17.90 6.46
N LYS A 63 3.79 18.76 7.02
CA LYS A 63 3.50 19.62 8.20
C LYS A 63 3.30 21.09 7.81
N SER A 64 3.39 21.43 6.50
CA SER A 64 3.08 22.74 5.94
C SER A 64 2.41 22.59 4.57
N LYS A 65 1.73 23.66 4.10
CA LYS A 65 1.12 23.71 2.76
C LYS A 65 2.16 23.66 1.65
N GLU A 66 3.30 24.29 1.85
CA GLU A 66 4.40 24.35 0.91
C GLU A 66 5.03 22.96 0.71
N ALA A 67 5.28 22.24 1.83
CA ALA A 67 5.77 20.87 1.79
C ALA A 67 4.74 19.93 1.14
N ALA A 68 3.45 20.11 1.43
CA ALA A 68 2.37 19.34 0.82
C ALA A 68 2.34 19.54 -0.71
N ALA A 69 2.35 20.77 -1.20
CA ALA A 69 2.36 21.07 -2.62
C ALA A 69 3.57 20.44 -3.35
N GLY A 70 4.76 20.46 -2.73
CA GLY A 70 5.97 19.83 -3.26
C GLY A 70 5.82 18.31 -3.37
N LEU A 71 5.30 17.65 -2.35
CA LEU A 71 5.09 16.20 -2.32
C LEU A 71 3.94 15.75 -3.24
N GLU A 72 2.84 16.51 -3.32
CA GLU A 72 1.73 16.24 -4.24
C GLU A 72 2.19 16.30 -5.70
N LYS A 73 3.04 17.28 -6.05
CA LYS A 73 3.67 17.35 -7.38
C LYS A 73 4.52 16.13 -7.67
N GLN A 74 5.33 15.66 -6.72
CA GLN A 74 6.09 14.42 -6.87
C GLN A 74 5.17 13.22 -7.07
N LEU A 75 4.09 13.12 -6.29
CA LEU A 75 3.11 12.03 -6.39
C LEU A 75 2.43 12.00 -7.77
N GLN A 76 2.02 13.16 -8.28
CA GLN A 76 1.38 13.32 -9.60
C GLN A 76 2.34 12.93 -10.73
N ASN A 77 3.63 13.24 -10.58
CA ASN A 77 4.67 12.93 -11.55
C ASN A 77 5.23 11.50 -11.43
N GLY A 78 4.71 10.67 -10.51
CA GLY A 78 5.22 9.31 -10.28
C GLY A 78 6.62 9.26 -9.65
N GLN A 79 7.06 10.34 -9.01
CA GLN A 79 8.39 10.47 -8.38
C GLN A 79 8.41 9.95 -6.92
N ILE A 80 7.26 9.59 -6.36
CA ILE A 80 7.18 8.87 -5.09
C ILE A 80 7.06 7.38 -5.41
N GLU A 81 8.13 6.65 -5.15
CA GLU A 81 8.15 5.21 -5.33
C GLU A 81 7.48 4.53 -4.14
N LYS A 82 6.63 3.55 -4.43
CA LYS A 82 5.85 2.81 -3.43
C LYS A 82 6.06 1.33 -3.60
N TYR A 83 6.63 0.71 -2.59
CA TYR A 83 6.86 -0.73 -2.56
C TYR A 83 6.01 -1.37 -1.48
N TYR A 84 5.39 -2.50 -1.83
CA TYR A 84 4.54 -3.26 -0.93
C TYR A 84 5.11 -4.67 -0.75
N LEU A 85 4.82 -5.24 0.41
CA LEU A 85 4.90 -6.67 0.66
C LEU A 85 3.49 -7.22 0.78
N ALA A 86 3.24 -8.37 0.18
CA ALA A 86 1.96 -9.06 0.28
C ALA A 86 2.17 -10.58 0.33
N VAL A 87 1.22 -11.28 0.94
CA VAL A 87 1.11 -12.72 0.82
C VAL A 87 -0.08 -13.04 -0.08
N VAL A 88 0.18 -13.83 -1.12
CA VAL A 88 -0.83 -14.25 -2.08
C VAL A 88 -1.11 -15.75 -1.97
N ASN A 89 -2.31 -16.16 -2.36
CA ASN A 89 -2.69 -17.56 -2.46
C ASN A 89 -2.14 -18.18 -3.74
N GLY A 90 -1.68 -19.43 -3.64
CA GLY A 90 -1.06 -20.16 -4.74
C GLY A 90 0.44 -19.91 -4.87
N ASP A 91 1.03 -20.61 -5.82
CA ASP A 91 2.43 -20.48 -6.21
C ASP A 91 2.53 -19.58 -7.44
N LEU A 92 3.32 -18.52 -7.36
CA LEU A 92 3.59 -17.65 -8.50
C LEU A 92 4.67 -18.30 -9.36
N GLU A 93 4.29 -18.80 -10.53
CA GLU A 93 5.23 -19.52 -11.42
C GLU A 93 6.33 -18.60 -11.95
N GLU A 94 5.95 -17.39 -12.35
CA GLU A 94 6.89 -16.39 -12.86
C GLU A 94 7.60 -15.64 -11.73
N PRO A 95 8.95 -15.54 -11.78
CA PRO A 95 9.69 -14.83 -10.74
C PRO A 95 9.41 -13.33 -10.71
N VAL A 96 9.07 -12.75 -11.86
CA VAL A 96 8.68 -11.33 -12.00
C VAL A 96 7.54 -11.22 -13.00
N LEU A 97 6.47 -10.55 -12.60
CA LEU A 97 5.30 -10.27 -13.43
C LEU A 97 5.07 -8.76 -13.52
N ARG A 98 4.74 -8.26 -14.71
CA ARG A 98 4.20 -6.93 -14.90
C ARG A 98 2.71 -7.00 -15.22
N LEU A 99 1.89 -6.30 -14.44
CA LEU A 99 0.45 -6.24 -14.64
C LEU A 99 0.05 -4.83 -15.10
N ASP A 100 -0.43 -4.75 -16.33
CA ASP A 100 -0.95 -3.53 -16.95
C ASP A 100 -2.41 -3.77 -17.33
N ASN A 101 -3.33 -3.11 -16.62
CA ASN A 101 -4.77 -3.24 -16.82
C ASN A 101 -5.43 -1.87 -16.87
N TYR A 102 -6.72 -1.84 -17.22
CA TYR A 102 -7.61 -0.75 -16.88
C TYR A 102 -8.54 -1.20 -15.75
N ILE A 103 -8.73 -0.33 -14.76
CA ILE A 103 -9.63 -0.58 -13.65
C ILE A 103 -10.59 0.58 -13.45
N LYS A 104 -11.80 0.27 -13.01
CA LYS A 104 -12.81 1.26 -12.62
C LYS A 104 -13.38 0.94 -11.25
N LYS A 105 -13.82 1.98 -10.52
CA LYS A 105 -14.51 1.83 -9.24
C LYS A 105 -15.98 1.54 -9.50
N THR A 106 -16.57 0.59 -8.78
CA THR A 106 -18.00 0.28 -8.83
C THR A 106 -18.78 1.05 -7.74
N LYS A 107 -20.11 1.04 -7.85
CA LYS A 107 -20.99 1.66 -6.86
C LYS A 107 -20.90 1.01 -5.48
N GLU A 108 -20.57 -0.28 -5.43
CA GLU A 108 -20.38 -1.09 -4.21
C GLU A 108 -19.02 -0.85 -3.53
N ASN A 109 -18.31 0.22 -3.90
CA ASN A 109 -17.00 0.55 -3.37
C ASN A 109 -15.95 -0.58 -3.57
N LYS A 110 -16.05 -1.29 -4.70
CA LYS A 110 -15.05 -2.23 -5.22
C LYS A 110 -14.35 -1.63 -6.44
N SER A 111 -13.28 -2.25 -6.88
CA SER A 111 -12.68 -2.00 -8.20
C SER A 111 -12.78 -3.26 -9.04
N VAL A 112 -12.89 -3.10 -10.35
CA VAL A 112 -12.92 -4.21 -11.31
C VAL A 112 -11.98 -3.93 -12.47
N ILE A 113 -11.38 -4.98 -13.00
CA ILE A 113 -10.65 -4.90 -14.28
C ILE A 113 -11.68 -4.68 -15.38
N CYS A 114 -11.37 -3.82 -16.32
CA CYS A 114 -12.30 -3.38 -17.37
C CYS A 114 -11.54 -3.07 -18.66
N GLU A 115 -12.27 -2.81 -19.74
CA GLU A 115 -11.69 -2.38 -21.00
C GLU A 115 -11.32 -0.89 -20.97
N LYS A 116 -10.33 -0.51 -21.79
CA LYS A 116 -9.90 0.91 -21.94
C LYS A 116 -11.04 1.84 -22.33
N SER A 117 -11.98 1.34 -23.13
CA SER A 117 -13.17 2.06 -23.63
C SER A 117 -14.26 2.26 -22.57
N ASP A 118 -14.20 1.57 -21.46
CA ASP A 118 -15.20 1.68 -20.41
C ASP A 118 -15.20 3.07 -19.77
N LYS A 119 -16.38 3.57 -19.43
CA LYS A 119 -16.53 4.81 -18.66
C LYS A 119 -15.77 4.71 -17.34
N ASP A 120 -15.03 5.76 -17.00
CA ASP A 120 -14.22 5.87 -15.77
C ASP A 120 -13.06 4.87 -15.65
N ALA A 121 -12.70 4.18 -16.75
CA ALA A 121 -11.53 3.32 -16.81
C ALA A 121 -10.24 4.11 -16.60
N LYS A 122 -9.37 3.63 -15.73
CA LYS A 122 -8.08 4.25 -15.41
C LYS A 122 -6.96 3.22 -15.56
N LYS A 123 -5.89 3.58 -16.26
CA LYS A 123 -4.71 2.73 -16.39
C LYS A 123 -4.15 2.43 -14.99
N ALA A 124 -3.82 1.16 -14.76
CA ALA A 124 -3.27 0.61 -13.53
C ALA A 124 -2.09 -0.29 -13.86
N SER A 125 -0.91 0.05 -13.34
CA SER A 125 0.34 -0.65 -13.62
C SER A 125 1.07 -0.95 -12.33
N LEU A 126 1.57 -2.20 -12.19
CA LEU A 126 2.46 -2.62 -11.11
C LEU A 126 3.40 -3.73 -11.59
N ILE A 127 4.48 -3.94 -10.84
CA ILE A 127 5.39 -5.06 -11.03
C ILE A 127 5.37 -5.91 -9.76
N VAL A 128 5.27 -7.23 -9.91
CA VAL A 128 5.29 -8.21 -8.82
C VAL A 128 6.57 -9.02 -8.95
N LYS A 129 7.26 -9.22 -7.83
CA LYS A 129 8.45 -10.08 -7.71
C LYS A 129 8.19 -11.13 -6.65
N LYS A 130 8.34 -12.40 -7.01
CA LYS A 130 8.30 -13.51 -6.06
C LYS A 130 9.50 -13.42 -5.13
N LEU A 131 9.28 -13.54 -3.83
CA LEU A 131 10.34 -13.45 -2.82
C LEU A 131 10.57 -14.79 -2.12
N ALA A 132 9.51 -15.46 -1.69
CA ALA A 132 9.59 -16.74 -1.00
C ALA A 132 8.25 -17.49 -1.06
N ASP A 133 8.31 -18.81 -0.99
CA ASP A 133 7.14 -19.69 -0.90
C ASP A 133 7.05 -20.32 0.48
N GLN A 134 5.82 -20.48 0.96
CA GLN A 134 5.53 -21.35 2.09
C GLN A 134 5.01 -22.68 1.55
N THR A 135 5.85 -23.70 1.59
CA THR A 135 5.58 -25.03 1.05
C THR A 135 4.90 -25.95 2.06
N ASN A 136 3.68 -25.64 2.49
CA ASN A 136 2.83 -26.65 3.10
C ASN A 136 1.89 -27.21 2.02
N ALA A 137 1.92 -28.52 1.81
CA ALA A 137 1.43 -29.22 0.60
C ALA A 137 -0.06 -28.96 0.25
N GLU A 138 -0.88 -28.46 1.17
CA GLU A 138 -2.32 -28.28 0.94
C GLU A 138 -2.75 -26.83 0.62
N ASN A 139 -1.98 -25.83 1.04
CA ASN A 139 -2.29 -24.42 0.80
C ASN A 139 -1.01 -23.65 0.48
N LYS A 140 -0.59 -23.67 -0.77
CA LYS A 140 0.55 -22.88 -1.21
C LYS A 140 0.27 -21.38 -1.01
N LYS A 141 1.23 -20.68 -0.42
CA LYS A 141 1.21 -19.22 -0.26
C LYS A 141 2.56 -18.67 -0.66
N THR A 142 2.56 -17.53 -1.33
CA THR A 142 3.78 -16.88 -1.81
C THR A 142 3.88 -15.47 -1.21
N LEU A 143 5.05 -15.16 -0.63
CA LEU A 143 5.41 -13.78 -0.30
C LEU A 143 5.89 -13.09 -1.57
N VAL A 144 5.32 -11.94 -1.88
CA VAL A 144 5.67 -11.12 -3.04
C VAL A 144 6.05 -9.70 -2.64
N GLY A 145 7.04 -9.14 -3.35
CA GLY A 145 7.31 -7.71 -3.39
C GLY A 145 6.56 -7.07 -4.56
N ILE A 146 6.04 -5.87 -4.39
CA ILE A 146 5.24 -5.18 -5.41
C ILE A 146 5.74 -3.76 -5.55
N HIS A 147 6.16 -3.35 -6.75
CA HIS A 147 6.40 -1.97 -7.12
C HIS A 147 5.13 -1.38 -7.72
N LEU A 148 4.50 -0.46 -7.00
CA LEU A 148 3.23 0.16 -7.39
C LEU A 148 3.47 1.40 -8.26
N LEU A 149 3.40 1.26 -9.59
CA LEU A 149 3.65 2.34 -10.55
C LEU A 149 2.49 3.35 -10.63
N THR A 150 1.26 2.91 -10.36
CA THR A 150 0.06 3.75 -10.25
C THR A 150 -0.67 3.46 -8.95
N GLY A 151 -1.44 4.43 -8.42
CA GLY A 151 -2.15 4.29 -7.14
C GLY A 151 -3.68 4.35 -7.31
N ARG A 152 -4.30 3.33 -7.93
CA ARG A 152 -5.77 3.28 -8.08
C ARG A 152 -6.41 2.62 -6.86
N HIS A 153 -7.67 2.92 -6.63
CA HIS A 153 -8.47 2.32 -5.56
C HIS A 153 -8.42 0.79 -5.62
N HIS A 154 -8.01 0.13 -4.55
CA HIS A 154 -7.84 -1.33 -4.41
C HIS A 154 -6.94 -1.98 -5.49
N GLN A 155 -6.03 -1.24 -6.13
CA GLN A 155 -5.31 -1.68 -7.32
C GLN A 155 -4.63 -3.05 -7.15
N ILE A 156 -3.75 -3.19 -6.16
CA ILE A 156 -3.00 -4.45 -5.92
C ILE A 156 -3.98 -5.61 -5.73
N ARG A 157 -5.00 -5.39 -4.92
CA ARG A 157 -5.99 -6.40 -4.55
C ARG A 157 -6.75 -6.94 -5.78
N VAL A 158 -7.25 -6.03 -6.64
CA VAL A 158 -8.03 -6.43 -7.82
C VAL A 158 -7.16 -7.03 -8.91
N GLN A 159 -5.93 -6.52 -9.13
CA GLN A 159 -5.04 -7.06 -10.16
C GLN A 159 -4.52 -8.45 -9.78
N MET A 160 -4.11 -8.66 -8.53
CA MET A 160 -3.65 -9.98 -8.06
C MET A 160 -4.79 -11.01 -8.07
N SER A 161 -5.99 -10.63 -7.64
CA SER A 161 -7.17 -11.51 -7.76
C SER A 161 -7.52 -11.83 -9.21
N GLY A 162 -7.35 -10.86 -10.12
CA GLY A 162 -7.62 -11.02 -11.56
C GLY A 162 -6.74 -12.04 -12.27
N ILE A 163 -5.56 -12.35 -11.73
CA ILE A 163 -4.65 -13.39 -12.23
C ILE A 163 -4.73 -14.69 -11.40
N GLY A 164 -5.72 -14.83 -10.52
CA GLY A 164 -5.92 -16.03 -9.72
C GLY A 164 -5.12 -16.10 -8.42
N HIS A 165 -4.35 -15.05 -8.07
CA HIS A 165 -3.51 -14.97 -6.87
C HIS A 165 -4.07 -13.92 -5.89
N SER A 166 -5.27 -14.16 -5.35
CA SER A 166 -5.86 -13.26 -4.34
C SER A 166 -4.96 -13.12 -3.12
N LEU A 167 -4.99 -11.94 -2.47
CA LEU A 167 -4.23 -11.72 -1.26
C LEU A 167 -4.83 -12.51 -0.08
N VAL A 168 -3.98 -13.06 0.75
CA VAL A 168 -4.40 -13.73 2.00
C VAL A 168 -5.13 -12.74 2.90
N GLY A 169 -6.30 -13.12 3.41
CA GLY A 169 -7.17 -12.30 4.25
C GLY A 169 -7.96 -11.22 3.50
N ASP A 170 -7.99 -11.26 2.16
CA ASP A 170 -8.78 -10.29 1.39
C ASP A 170 -10.26 -10.66 1.32
N LYS A 171 -11.07 -10.06 2.19
CA LYS A 171 -12.53 -10.28 2.28
C LYS A 171 -13.34 -9.73 1.09
N LYS A 172 -12.72 -8.90 0.22
CA LYS A 172 -13.42 -8.29 -0.93
C LYS A 172 -13.13 -8.98 -2.26
N TYR A 173 -11.91 -9.49 -2.43
CA TYR A 173 -11.40 -10.03 -3.69
C TYR A 173 -10.92 -11.48 -3.58
N GLY A 174 -10.80 -12.00 -2.36
CA GLY A 174 -10.46 -13.40 -2.11
C GLY A 174 -11.65 -14.33 -2.26
N THR A 175 -11.38 -15.63 -2.26
CA THR A 175 -12.40 -16.70 -2.18
C THR A 175 -12.87 -16.86 -0.72
N ILE A 176 -13.95 -17.63 -0.51
CA ILE A 176 -14.46 -17.91 0.86
C ILE A 176 -13.38 -18.55 1.74
N LYS A 177 -12.50 -19.39 1.15
CA LYS A 177 -11.40 -20.05 1.86
C LYS A 177 -10.26 -19.07 2.25
N ASP A 178 -10.14 -17.92 1.56
CA ASP A 178 -9.08 -16.94 1.78
C ASP A 178 -9.42 -15.89 2.86
N ASN A 179 -10.62 -15.95 3.42
CA ASN A 179 -11.17 -14.91 4.31
C ASN A 179 -10.67 -14.99 5.77
N GLU A 180 -9.74 -15.87 6.09
CA GLU A 180 -9.22 -16.01 7.44
C GLU A 180 -8.14 -14.97 7.76
N GLY A 181 -8.31 -14.28 8.88
CA GLY A 181 -7.33 -13.35 9.41
C GLY A 181 -7.38 -11.94 8.82
N ALA A 182 -6.31 -11.19 9.05
CA ALA A 182 -6.11 -9.84 8.51
C ALA A 182 -5.52 -9.89 7.10
N LEU A 183 -5.83 -8.89 6.29
CA LEU A 183 -5.26 -8.72 4.96
C LEU A 183 -3.72 -8.63 5.05
N LYS A 184 -3.00 -9.53 4.38
CA LYS A 184 -1.53 -9.53 4.32
C LYS A 184 -1.04 -8.63 3.19
N LEU A 185 -1.15 -7.31 3.40
CA LEU A 185 -0.69 -6.26 2.49
C LEU A 185 -0.16 -5.07 3.28
N CYS A 186 1.11 -4.76 3.08
CA CYS A 186 1.81 -3.67 3.74
C CYS A 186 2.49 -2.74 2.73
N ASN A 187 2.26 -1.44 2.84
CA ASN A 187 3.13 -0.44 2.22
C ASN A 187 4.47 -0.46 2.98
N TYR A 188 5.39 -1.27 2.49
CA TYR A 188 6.65 -1.59 3.14
C TYR A 188 7.70 -0.47 3.02
N CYS A 189 7.74 0.21 1.87
CA CYS A 189 8.78 1.21 1.62
C CYS A 189 8.25 2.36 0.76
N LEU A 190 8.62 3.58 1.15
CA LEU A 190 8.47 4.79 0.36
C LEU A 190 9.83 5.39 0.07
N ILE A 191 10.04 5.81 -1.19
CA ILE A 191 11.22 6.59 -1.61
C ILE A 191 10.71 7.87 -2.27
N PHE A 192 11.17 9.01 -1.81
CA PHE A 192 10.77 10.33 -2.32
C PHE A 192 11.86 11.38 -2.09
N LYS A 193 11.75 12.53 -2.73
CA LYS A 193 12.61 13.68 -2.46
C LYS A 193 12.00 14.51 -1.33
N HIS A 194 12.84 14.89 -0.36
CA HIS A 194 12.42 15.81 0.69
C HIS A 194 11.94 17.13 0.06
N PRO A 195 10.76 17.67 0.46
CA PRO A 195 10.14 18.79 -0.24
C PRO A 195 10.94 20.09 -0.22
N THR A 196 11.79 20.29 0.79
CA THR A 196 12.56 21.53 0.99
C THR A 196 14.01 21.42 0.53
N ASN A 197 14.70 20.31 0.86
CA ASN A 197 16.15 20.18 0.61
C ASN A 197 16.52 19.21 -0.52
N ASN A 198 15.54 18.59 -1.19
CA ASN A 198 15.67 17.64 -2.30
C ASN A 198 16.50 16.36 -2.01
N LYS A 199 16.86 16.10 -0.77
CA LYS A 199 17.53 14.85 -0.41
C LYS A 199 16.59 13.68 -0.61
N THR A 200 17.10 12.55 -1.11
CA THR A 200 16.32 11.33 -1.18
C THR A 200 16.08 10.77 0.21
N ILE A 201 14.82 10.55 0.55
CA ILE A 201 14.38 9.92 1.79
C ILE A 201 13.87 8.52 1.43
N THR A 202 14.39 7.52 2.13
CA THR A 202 13.92 6.14 2.07
C THR A 202 13.40 5.75 3.44
N VAL A 203 12.13 5.41 3.54
CA VAL A 203 11.49 4.99 4.78
C VAL A 203 10.96 3.58 4.60
N LYS A 204 11.26 2.69 5.54
CA LYS A 204 10.86 1.28 5.52
C LYS A 204 10.15 0.88 6.80
N TYR A 205 9.21 -0.05 6.68
CA TYR A 205 8.55 -0.74 7.79
C TYR A 205 8.46 -2.23 7.49
N TRP A 206 8.93 -3.05 8.41
CA TRP A 206 8.95 -4.51 8.23
C TRP A 206 7.72 -5.15 8.88
N PRO A 207 6.73 -5.64 8.08
CA PRO A 207 5.54 -6.25 8.65
C PRO A 207 5.82 -7.64 9.24
N GLU A 208 5.15 -7.97 10.35
CA GLU A 208 5.32 -9.24 11.04
C GLU A 208 5.05 -10.45 10.13
N PHE A 209 4.02 -10.37 9.29
CA PHE A 209 3.68 -11.48 8.40
C PHE A 209 4.79 -11.83 7.40
N ALA A 210 5.70 -10.91 7.07
CA ALA A 210 6.79 -11.19 6.15
C ALA A 210 7.93 -11.96 6.84
N LYS A 211 8.07 -11.83 8.16
CA LYS A 211 9.07 -12.55 8.95
C LYS A 211 8.85 -14.07 8.97
N GLU A 212 7.61 -14.50 8.70
CA GLU A 212 7.27 -15.93 8.55
C GLU A 212 7.89 -16.57 7.29
N TYR A 213 8.30 -15.75 6.31
CA TYR A 213 8.80 -16.19 5.00
C TYR A 213 10.29 -15.93 4.81
N ILE A 214 10.80 -14.82 5.30
CA ILE A 214 12.17 -14.35 5.11
C ILE A 214 12.69 -13.71 6.39
N ASN A 215 13.99 -13.93 6.68
CA ASN A 215 14.63 -13.45 7.92
C ASN A 215 15.13 -12.00 7.81
N GLU A 216 15.31 -11.49 6.61
CA GLU A 216 15.85 -10.15 6.35
C GLU A 216 14.95 -9.36 5.39
N ALA A 217 14.96 -8.03 5.56
CA ALA A 217 14.21 -7.13 4.69
C ALA A 217 14.68 -7.24 3.24
N PRO A 218 13.80 -7.54 2.27
CA PRO A 218 14.23 -7.72 0.90
C PRO A 218 14.75 -6.41 0.31
N VAL A 219 15.81 -6.51 -0.49
CA VAL A 219 16.15 -5.47 -1.45
C VAL A 219 15.24 -5.68 -2.64
N LEU A 220 14.29 -4.76 -2.83
CA LEU A 220 13.34 -4.83 -3.94
C LEU A 220 13.92 -4.12 -5.17
N ASP A 221 14.79 -4.80 -5.90
CA ASP A 221 15.26 -4.39 -7.23
C ASP A 221 14.27 -4.95 -8.28
N PHE A 222 13.60 -4.06 -9.03
CA PHE A 222 12.58 -4.37 -10.04
C PHE A 222 13.02 -3.97 -11.43
#